data_7dc0a033f75c3cc1ec20fea1800af9e8
#
_entry.id   7dc0a033f75c3cc1ec20fea1800af9e8
#
_cell.length_a   1.000
_cell.length_b   1.000
_cell.length_c   1.000
_cell.angle_alpha   90.00
_cell.angle_beta   90.00
_cell.angle_gamma   90.00
#
_symmetry.space_group_name_H-M   'P 1'
#
loop_
_entity.id
_entity.type
_entity.pdbx_description
1 polymer ?
#
loop_
_entity_poly.entity_id
_entity_poly.type
_entity_poly.pdbx_seq_one_letter_code
_entity_poly.pdbx_strand_id
1 'polypeptide(L)'
;MQIYCWATVGCLAVLLLALLASRGTLLHRFFFYDVTDTGMDFFHSIEYVRGRMPYGQFDTLYPPLANLFFYVLYLLVPKTQSATWTESFISSLNMKGTERDLRLQQATMMLFIVFVIVVVLGIVSMTERLTRSCGGRKKLLAFCAVFSYGVLYGLERGNILLLCWPLMAFFILYRNSENPLLRELACLALAIAAGFKLYPAFLGVLLLRDKNYLAAVRTVLYGVACLCFPLFFFNEGLFGLTLWFRVLFDFSGSRGEPWIGNGFSNILAEAGHAVDKLLGTQLGYGSYALLGIVLAAVLLVCSFFMDKEWKRITAIILAMLMFQPQYDYVWCLFLIPLFLFMEQERELRSDNVLPYLALMVPVLPLPLFRRDQMEPSFVPRNTICHVMLLLLIVWCFVQTVQGVRVRCAEKPVKPTHGHPAATVLLAVCVAVAGVGGQHLWQRTHNWGFDYGYNGRLDAEDIQQKDVQDSDGNPIEVTWSGRGAYIMIYNHAPFTQRMVVTFQTGYGMDLKRAYTMTFEAPNLEDADGTTGKQKQTNIKIDHEGQTVCYTVDVAPGQTQIDVSYDGPMAVYDASSRKNGTFTVTNLVVASEGAVEETE
;
A
#
# COMPACT_ATOMS: atom_id res chain seq x y z
N MET A 1 24.23 15.87 18.97
CA MET A 1 23.04 15.63 19.82
C MET A 1 22.35 16.92 20.25
N GLN A 2 23.01 17.83 20.99
CA GLN A 2 22.39 19.08 21.48
C GLN A 2 21.78 19.92 20.35
N ILE A 3 22.50 20.05 19.22
CA ILE A 3 22.02 20.79 18.03
C ILE A 3 20.69 20.23 17.54
N TYR A 4 20.57 18.90 17.43
CA TYR A 4 19.33 18.25 16.99
C TYR A 4 18.18 18.53 17.96
N CYS A 5 18.41 18.35 19.26
CA CYS A 5 17.37 18.59 20.27
C CYS A 5 16.90 20.05 20.26
N TRP A 6 17.84 21.02 20.26
CA TRP A 6 17.48 22.44 20.21
C TRP A 6 16.81 22.83 18.89
N ALA A 7 17.28 22.28 17.77
CA ALA A 7 16.63 22.51 16.47
C ALA A 7 15.20 21.97 16.46
N THR A 8 14.97 20.74 16.98
CA THR A 8 13.62 20.14 17.09
C THR A 8 12.72 20.99 17.97
N VAL A 9 13.17 21.35 19.17
CA VAL A 9 12.38 22.18 20.11
C VAL A 9 12.10 23.56 19.50
N GLY A 10 13.10 24.18 18.86
CA GLY A 10 12.92 25.47 18.19
C GLY A 10 11.90 25.40 17.04
N CYS A 11 11.98 24.35 16.19
CA CYS A 11 11.00 24.14 15.11
C CYS A 11 9.59 23.92 15.68
N LEU A 12 9.45 23.12 16.74
CA LEU A 12 8.15 22.88 17.38
C LEU A 12 7.58 24.16 18.00
N ALA A 13 8.43 24.99 18.63
CA ALA A 13 8.00 26.25 19.20
C ALA A 13 7.48 27.21 18.12
N VAL A 14 8.23 27.36 17.00
CA VAL A 14 7.81 28.18 15.86
C VAL A 14 6.52 27.63 15.24
N LEU A 15 6.43 26.30 15.06
CA LEU A 15 5.22 25.65 14.56
C LEU A 15 4.01 25.94 15.44
N LEU A 16 4.16 25.76 16.76
CA LEU A 16 3.09 26.04 17.72
C LEU A 16 2.65 27.50 17.68
N LEU A 17 3.60 28.44 17.64
CA LEU A 17 3.30 29.87 17.52
C LEU A 17 2.56 30.19 16.23
N ALA A 18 2.97 29.59 15.10
CA ALA A 18 2.30 29.77 13.82
C ALA A 18 0.86 29.20 13.84
N LEU A 19 0.67 28.03 14.45
CA LEU A 19 -0.66 27.41 14.61
C LEU A 19 -1.57 28.25 15.51
N LEU A 20 -1.05 28.77 16.62
CA LEU A 20 -1.81 29.66 17.51
C LEU A 20 -2.16 30.97 16.81
N ALA A 21 -1.19 31.61 16.13
CA ALA A 21 -1.42 32.86 15.39
C ALA A 21 -2.45 32.69 14.26
N SER A 22 -2.45 31.56 13.59
CA SER A 22 -3.39 31.23 12.53
C SER A 22 -4.72 30.64 13.05
N ARG A 23 -4.91 30.54 14.36
CA ARG A 23 -6.06 29.86 14.97
C ARG A 23 -6.28 28.43 14.44
N GLY A 24 -5.18 27.72 14.17
CA GLY A 24 -5.19 26.34 13.68
C GLY A 24 -5.34 26.19 12.15
N THR A 25 -5.61 27.26 11.39
CA THR A 25 -5.84 27.14 9.93
C THR A 25 -4.61 26.68 9.14
N LEU A 26 -3.40 26.79 9.72
CA LEU A 26 -2.18 26.27 9.11
C LEU A 26 -1.92 24.78 9.36
N LEU A 27 -2.72 24.12 10.22
CA LEU A 27 -2.46 22.72 10.60
C LEU A 27 -2.51 21.78 9.39
N HIS A 28 -3.54 21.91 8.56
CA HIS A 28 -3.68 21.10 7.35
C HIS A 28 -2.55 21.37 6.34
N ARG A 29 -2.03 22.60 6.26
CA ARG A 29 -0.90 22.95 5.39
C ARG A 29 0.44 22.40 5.87
N PHE A 30 0.52 21.98 7.12
CA PHE A 30 1.72 21.38 7.67
C PHE A 30 1.76 19.87 7.41
N PHE A 31 0.65 19.17 7.66
CA PHE A 31 0.55 17.71 7.55
C PHE A 31 -0.25 17.27 6.34
N PHE A 32 -1.40 17.90 6.10
CA PHE A 32 -2.42 17.38 5.22
C PHE A 32 -2.40 18.07 3.89
N TYR A 33 -2.68 17.29 2.88
CA TYR A 33 -3.11 17.82 1.61
C TYR A 33 -4.61 18.15 1.68
N ASP A 34 -5.40 17.24 2.26
CA ASP A 34 -6.82 17.40 2.53
C ASP A 34 -7.12 16.92 3.97
N VAL A 35 -7.97 17.63 4.69
CA VAL A 35 -8.43 17.25 6.04
C VAL A 35 -9.18 15.92 6.02
N THR A 36 -9.83 15.58 4.91
CA THR A 36 -10.55 14.31 4.73
C THR A 36 -9.62 13.11 4.67
N ASP A 37 -8.34 13.30 4.37
CA ASP A 37 -7.33 12.23 4.28
C ASP A 37 -6.75 11.82 5.64
N THR A 38 -7.13 12.48 6.74
CA THR A 38 -6.62 12.15 8.08
C THR A 38 -6.95 10.72 8.46
N GLY A 39 -5.93 9.96 8.85
CA GLY A 39 -6.05 8.55 9.21
C GLY A 39 -6.28 7.61 8.02
N MET A 40 -6.24 8.11 6.78
CA MET A 40 -6.58 7.37 5.57
C MET A 40 -5.85 6.02 5.49
N ASP A 41 -4.54 5.98 5.73
CA ASP A 41 -3.77 4.75 5.59
C ASP A 41 -4.18 3.67 6.60
N PHE A 42 -4.73 4.05 7.74
CA PHE A 42 -5.24 3.12 8.74
C PHE A 42 -6.68 2.68 8.45
N PHE A 43 -7.58 3.66 8.31
CA PHE A 43 -9.01 3.36 8.21
C PHE A 43 -9.36 2.75 6.84
N HIS A 44 -8.80 3.27 5.76
CA HIS A 44 -9.01 2.72 4.42
C HIS A 44 -8.53 1.26 4.32
N SER A 45 -7.40 0.95 4.97
CA SER A 45 -6.88 -0.43 5.01
C SER A 45 -7.79 -1.40 5.76
N ILE A 46 -8.55 -0.94 6.76
CA ILE A 46 -9.58 -1.77 7.43
C ILE A 46 -10.73 -2.06 6.46
N GLU A 47 -11.13 -1.11 5.61
CA GLU A 47 -12.14 -1.33 4.60
C GLU A 47 -11.69 -2.34 3.54
N TYR A 48 -10.48 -2.18 3.02
CA TYR A 48 -9.95 -3.03 1.94
C TYR A 48 -9.93 -4.52 2.28
N VAL A 49 -9.89 -4.87 3.55
CA VAL A 49 -9.89 -6.28 4.00
C VAL A 49 -11.27 -6.81 4.36
N ARG A 50 -12.31 -5.96 4.35
CA ARG A 50 -13.67 -6.32 4.76
C ARG A 50 -14.24 -7.48 3.95
N GLY A 51 -14.10 -7.42 2.62
CA GLY A 51 -14.57 -8.45 1.70
C GLY A 51 -13.65 -9.66 1.57
N ARG A 52 -12.51 -9.68 2.29
CA ARG A 52 -11.46 -10.70 2.19
C ARG A 52 -10.87 -10.84 0.78
N MET A 53 -10.91 -9.75 -0.01
CA MET A 53 -10.38 -9.65 -1.37
C MET A 53 -9.58 -8.37 -1.55
N PRO A 54 -8.50 -8.16 -0.77
CA PRO A 54 -7.77 -6.91 -0.77
C PRO A 54 -7.12 -6.58 -2.12
N TYR A 55 -6.76 -7.58 -2.90
CA TYR A 55 -6.06 -7.39 -4.17
C TYR A 55 -6.99 -7.39 -5.39
N GLY A 56 -7.98 -8.27 -5.42
CA GLY A 56 -8.90 -8.39 -6.55
C GLY A 56 -10.02 -7.33 -6.54
N GLN A 57 -10.36 -6.79 -5.37
CA GLN A 57 -11.42 -5.81 -5.24
C GLN A 57 -10.92 -4.38 -5.04
N PHE A 58 -9.80 -4.19 -4.33
CA PHE A 58 -9.35 -2.88 -3.90
C PHE A 58 -7.93 -2.50 -4.38
N ASP A 59 -7.27 -3.35 -5.15
CA ASP A 59 -5.92 -3.13 -5.69
C ASP A 59 -4.93 -2.61 -4.62
N THR A 60 -5.00 -3.16 -3.39
CA THR A 60 -4.18 -2.68 -2.29
C THR A 60 -2.69 -2.93 -2.55
N LEU A 61 -1.87 -1.91 -2.26
CA LEU A 61 -0.42 -1.98 -2.37
C LEU A 61 0.25 -2.68 -1.18
N TYR A 62 -0.48 -2.86 -0.08
CA TYR A 62 0.09 -3.46 1.12
C TYR A 62 0.41 -4.95 0.93
N PRO A 63 1.57 -5.42 1.45
CA PRO A 63 1.90 -6.84 1.46
C PRO A 63 0.86 -7.67 2.25
N PRO A 64 0.77 -8.98 2.01
CA PRO A 64 -0.23 -9.85 2.65
C PRO A 64 -0.28 -9.80 4.18
N LEU A 65 0.87 -9.70 4.85
CA LEU A 65 0.91 -9.60 6.32
C LEU A 65 0.29 -8.30 6.83
N ALA A 66 0.47 -7.18 6.11
CA ALA A 66 -0.17 -5.93 6.47
C ALA A 66 -1.70 -6.02 6.33
N ASN A 67 -2.20 -6.63 5.25
CA ASN A 67 -3.62 -6.87 5.08
C ASN A 67 -4.16 -7.81 6.17
N LEU A 68 -3.42 -8.86 6.56
CA LEU A 68 -3.82 -9.71 7.69
C LEU A 68 -3.88 -8.93 9.01
N PHE A 69 -2.92 -8.04 9.26
CA PHE A 69 -2.95 -7.16 10.44
C PHE A 69 -4.24 -6.33 10.46
N PHE A 70 -4.59 -5.66 9.37
CA PHE A 70 -5.83 -4.89 9.27
C PHE A 70 -7.07 -5.77 9.33
N TYR A 71 -7.02 -7.00 8.79
CA TYR A 71 -8.12 -7.96 8.91
C TYR A 71 -8.37 -8.37 10.37
N VAL A 72 -7.31 -8.61 11.14
CA VAL A 72 -7.45 -8.86 12.59
C VAL A 72 -8.09 -7.67 13.30
N LEU A 73 -7.71 -6.43 12.95
CA LEU A 73 -8.36 -5.24 13.49
C LEU A 73 -9.84 -5.16 13.06
N TYR A 74 -10.15 -5.45 11.80
CA TYR A 74 -11.53 -5.50 11.30
C TYR A 74 -12.40 -6.48 12.08
N LEU A 75 -11.88 -7.66 12.43
CA LEU A 75 -12.61 -8.65 13.24
C LEU A 75 -12.98 -8.16 14.65
N LEU A 76 -12.29 -7.11 15.15
CA LEU A 76 -12.60 -6.48 16.44
C LEU A 76 -13.68 -5.39 16.31
N VAL A 77 -14.06 -5.01 15.10
CA VAL A 77 -15.14 -4.03 14.86
C VAL A 77 -16.49 -4.74 14.99
N PRO A 78 -17.41 -4.27 15.87
CA PRO A 78 -18.73 -4.85 16.01
C PRO A 78 -19.51 -4.80 14.69
N LYS A 79 -20.28 -5.87 14.38
CA LYS A 79 -21.08 -5.95 13.15
C LYS A 79 -22.14 -4.83 13.03
N THR A 80 -22.47 -4.18 14.13
CA THR A 80 -23.40 -3.04 14.18
C THR A 80 -22.74 -1.71 13.81
N GLN A 81 -21.43 -1.68 13.65
CA GLN A 81 -20.66 -0.51 13.25
C GLN A 81 -20.15 -0.68 11.83
N SER A 82 -20.04 0.43 11.09
CA SER A 82 -19.51 0.39 9.73
C SER A 82 -18.02 0.11 9.71
N ALA A 83 -17.59 -0.64 8.70
CA ALA A 83 -16.19 -0.73 8.30
C ALA A 83 -15.99 -0.08 6.92
N THR A 84 -16.85 0.84 6.52
CA THR A 84 -16.85 1.52 5.22
C THR A 84 -16.20 2.89 5.34
N TRP A 85 -15.28 3.16 4.44
CA TRP A 85 -14.74 4.50 4.21
C TRP A 85 -15.68 5.26 3.28
N THR A 86 -15.99 6.49 3.63
CA THR A 86 -16.83 7.38 2.82
C THR A 86 -15.99 8.55 2.36
N GLU A 87 -15.82 8.75 1.06
CA GLU A 87 -15.09 9.89 0.51
C GLU A 87 -15.69 11.21 1.01
N SER A 88 -17.02 11.29 1.07
CA SER A 88 -17.72 12.40 1.68
C SER A 88 -17.94 12.17 3.18
N PHE A 89 -16.88 12.29 3.97
CA PHE A 89 -16.93 12.21 5.43
C PHE A 89 -18.05 13.09 6.04
N ILE A 90 -18.23 14.31 5.53
CA ILE A 90 -19.21 15.27 6.04
C ILE A 90 -20.63 14.77 5.83
N SER A 91 -20.96 14.14 4.70
CA SER A 91 -22.30 13.63 4.42
C SER A 91 -22.67 12.48 5.36
N SER A 92 -21.71 11.73 5.87
CA SER A 92 -21.94 10.61 6.80
C SER A 92 -22.14 11.03 8.26
N LEU A 93 -21.93 12.29 8.64
CA LEU A 93 -22.02 12.76 10.02
C LEU A 93 -23.40 12.50 10.66
N ASN A 94 -24.47 12.60 9.87
CA ASN A 94 -25.84 12.39 10.34
C ASN A 94 -26.32 10.94 10.18
N MET A 95 -25.52 10.07 9.55
CA MET A 95 -25.84 8.66 9.37
C MET A 95 -25.62 7.86 10.65
N LYS A 96 -26.24 6.69 10.75
CA LYS A 96 -26.15 5.80 11.91
C LYS A 96 -25.76 4.38 11.48
N GLY A 97 -25.18 3.65 12.44
CA GLY A 97 -24.86 2.24 12.22
C GLY A 97 -23.87 2.03 11.10
N THR A 98 -24.17 1.13 10.18
CA THR A 98 -23.30 0.71 9.09
C THR A 98 -23.13 1.72 7.95
N GLU A 99 -23.97 2.75 7.90
CA GLU A 99 -23.91 3.82 6.91
C GLU A 99 -22.94 4.94 7.30
N ARG A 100 -22.55 4.99 8.58
CA ARG A 100 -21.67 6.02 9.10
C ARG A 100 -20.21 5.68 8.79
N ASP A 101 -19.43 6.68 8.36
CA ASP A 101 -18.00 6.51 8.08
C ASP A 101 -17.25 5.84 9.26
N LEU A 102 -16.33 4.94 8.94
CA LEU A 102 -15.63 4.17 9.96
C LEU A 102 -14.75 5.04 10.87
N ARG A 103 -14.32 6.23 10.45
CA ARG A 103 -13.61 7.20 11.31
C ARG A 103 -14.47 7.74 12.44
N LEU A 104 -15.80 7.70 12.28
CA LEU A 104 -16.77 8.13 13.28
C LEU A 104 -17.24 7.00 14.19
N GLN A 105 -16.78 5.78 13.96
CA GLN A 105 -17.15 4.62 14.77
C GLN A 105 -16.23 4.51 16.00
N GLN A 106 -16.83 4.23 17.16
CA GLN A 106 -16.09 4.21 18.42
C GLN A 106 -15.02 3.10 18.44
N ALA A 107 -15.34 1.91 17.94
CA ALA A 107 -14.41 0.79 17.96
C ALA A 107 -13.18 1.05 17.07
N THR A 108 -13.38 1.52 15.86
CA THR A 108 -12.28 1.82 14.92
C THR A 108 -11.41 2.96 15.43
N MET A 109 -12.01 4.00 16.03
CA MET A 109 -11.27 5.09 16.64
C MET A 109 -10.45 4.60 17.85
N MET A 110 -11.02 3.72 18.69
CA MET A 110 -10.27 3.11 19.79
C MET A 110 -9.08 2.28 19.28
N LEU A 111 -9.27 1.50 18.22
CA LEU A 111 -8.19 0.73 17.59
C LEU A 111 -7.09 1.65 17.05
N PHE A 112 -7.46 2.79 16.47
CA PHE A 112 -6.51 3.78 16.01
C PHE A 112 -5.70 4.39 17.17
N ILE A 113 -6.35 4.74 18.26
CA ILE A 113 -5.67 5.24 19.48
C ILE A 113 -4.69 4.20 20.03
N VAL A 114 -5.09 2.92 20.11
CA VAL A 114 -4.21 1.82 20.53
C VAL A 114 -3.02 1.69 19.58
N PHE A 115 -3.26 1.77 18.27
CA PHE A 115 -2.19 1.77 17.27
C PHE A 115 -1.19 2.89 17.52
N VAL A 116 -1.65 4.13 17.73
CA VAL A 116 -0.80 5.30 18.04
C VAL A 116 0.03 5.06 19.30
N ILE A 117 -0.60 4.55 20.38
CA ILE A 117 0.10 4.26 21.65
C ILE A 117 1.21 3.22 21.42
N VAL A 118 0.92 2.11 20.74
CA VAL A 118 1.89 1.05 20.45
C VAL A 118 3.06 1.57 19.63
N VAL A 119 2.78 2.37 18.62
CA VAL A 119 3.81 3.01 17.78
C VAL A 119 4.71 3.92 18.62
N VAL A 120 4.12 4.82 19.39
CA VAL A 120 4.89 5.77 20.22
C VAL A 120 5.76 5.05 21.23
N LEU A 121 5.21 4.05 21.93
CA LEU A 121 5.97 3.22 22.88
C LEU A 121 7.11 2.46 22.21
N GLY A 122 6.87 1.93 21.01
CA GLY A 122 7.88 1.26 20.18
C GLY A 122 9.03 2.19 19.79
N ILE A 123 8.71 3.38 19.30
CA ILE A 123 9.69 4.41 18.92
C ILE A 123 10.51 4.86 20.14
N VAL A 124 9.84 5.17 21.26
CA VAL A 124 10.52 5.59 22.50
C VAL A 124 11.48 4.49 22.99
N SER A 125 10.99 3.25 23.12
CA SER A 125 11.78 2.13 23.60
C SER A 125 13.01 1.87 22.72
N MET A 126 12.85 1.88 21.40
CA MET A 126 13.98 1.61 20.49
C MET A 126 14.93 2.80 20.39
N THR A 127 14.44 4.03 20.46
CA THR A 127 15.32 5.22 20.51
C THR A 127 16.20 5.20 21.75
N GLU A 128 15.66 4.89 22.93
CA GLU A 128 16.45 4.78 24.17
C GLU A 128 17.52 3.67 24.08
N ARG A 129 17.27 2.61 23.32
CA ARG A 129 18.23 1.52 23.07
C ARG A 129 19.29 1.89 22.06
N LEU A 130 18.92 2.59 20.98
CA LEU A 130 19.84 3.09 19.94
C LEU A 130 20.81 4.16 20.50
N THR A 131 20.38 4.90 21.52
CA THR A 131 21.13 6.04 22.09
C THR A 131 21.61 5.74 23.51
N ARG A 132 21.99 4.49 23.78
CA ARG A 132 22.31 4.00 25.14
C ARG A 132 23.44 4.78 25.82
N SER A 133 24.49 5.16 25.08
CA SER A 133 25.63 5.91 25.62
C SER A 133 25.32 7.38 25.89
N CYS A 134 24.17 7.90 25.41
CA CYS A 134 23.78 9.29 25.61
C CYS A 134 23.25 9.60 27.05
N GLY A 135 23.26 8.62 27.95
CA GLY A 135 22.92 8.79 29.37
C GLY A 135 21.48 9.31 29.60
N GLY A 136 21.30 10.30 30.48
CA GLY A 136 20.00 10.89 30.82
C GLY A 136 19.32 11.62 29.63
N ARG A 137 20.06 11.96 28.58
CA ARG A 137 19.53 12.68 27.39
C ARG A 137 18.76 11.78 26.42
N LYS A 138 18.80 10.44 26.60
CA LYS A 138 18.06 9.49 25.77
C LYS A 138 16.54 9.74 25.77
N LYS A 139 15.98 10.20 26.91
CA LYS A 139 14.55 10.55 27.00
C LYS A 139 14.20 11.78 26.14
N LEU A 140 15.09 12.77 26.11
CA LEU A 140 14.93 13.95 25.25
C LEU A 140 15.04 13.56 23.77
N LEU A 141 15.97 12.66 23.42
CA LEU A 141 16.05 12.13 22.05
C LEU A 141 14.81 11.32 21.66
N ALA A 142 14.24 10.54 22.57
CA ALA A 142 12.98 9.83 22.34
C ALA A 142 11.82 10.81 22.13
N PHE A 143 11.74 11.88 22.91
CA PHE A 143 10.79 12.97 22.67
C PHE A 143 10.99 13.57 21.26
N CYS A 144 12.20 13.97 20.91
CA CYS A 144 12.50 14.52 19.58
C CYS A 144 12.18 13.54 18.44
N ALA A 145 12.33 12.22 18.68
CA ALA A 145 11.97 11.20 17.70
C ALA A 145 10.47 11.16 17.43
N VAL A 146 9.65 11.15 18.50
CA VAL A 146 8.18 11.15 18.39
C VAL A 146 7.68 12.40 17.69
N PHE A 147 8.28 13.56 17.98
CA PHE A 147 7.92 14.83 17.37
C PHE A 147 8.69 15.17 16.10
N SER A 148 9.39 14.19 15.49
CA SER A 148 9.98 14.37 14.16
C SER A 148 8.89 14.43 13.08
N TYR A 149 9.16 15.14 12.00
CA TYR A 149 8.17 15.34 10.94
C TYR A 149 7.63 14.04 10.36
N GLY A 150 8.51 13.11 9.99
CA GLY A 150 8.08 11.84 9.39
C GLY A 150 7.23 10.97 10.32
N VAL A 151 7.49 11.03 11.65
CA VAL A 151 6.65 10.35 12.64
C VAL A 151 5.31 11.05 12.79
N LEU A 152 5.29 12.37 12.94
CA LEU A 152 4.04 13.13 13.04
C LEU A 152 3.16 12.93 11.81
N TYR A 153 3.74 13.00 10.61
CA TYR A 153 3.02 12.77 9.37
C TYR A 153 2.50 11.32 9.27
N GLY A 154 3.31 10.34 9.66
CA GLY A 154 2.91 8.94 9.67
C GLY A 154 1.82 8.63 10.71
N LEU A 155 1.82 9.31 11.87
CA LEU A 155 0.76 9.22 12.88
C LEU A 155 -0.54 9.83 12.37
N GLU A 156 -0.45 10.96 11.70
CA GLU A 156 -1.61 11.61 11.08
C GLU A 156 -2.29 10.71 10.07
N ARG A 157 -1.52 10.06 9.21
CA ARG A 157 -2.07 9.11 8.23
C ARG A 157 -2.42 7.74 8.82
N GLY A 158 -1.90 7.41 9.99
CA GLY A 158 -2.01 6.06 10.57
C GLY A 158 -1.21 5.02 9.78
N ASN A 159 -0.04 5.40 9.25
CA ASN A 159 0.72 4.54 8.36
C ASN A 159 1.46 3.42 9.09
N ILE A 160 1.32 2.19 8.59
CA ILE A 160 1.92 0.99 9.18
C ILE A 160 3.46 1.00 9.20
N LEU A 161 4.11 1.87 8.41
CA LEU A 161 5.57 2.06 8.46
C LEU A 161 6.06 2.36 9.87
N LEU A 162 5.26 3.06 10.65
CA LEU A 162 5.62 3.41 12.03
C LEU A 162 5.75 2.16 12.92
N LEU A 163 5.08 1.04 12.61
CA LEU A 163 5.35 -0.25 13.25
C LEU A 163 6.61 -0.93 12.70
N CYS A 164 6.94 -0.69 11.43
CA CYS A 164 8.18 -1.23 10.86
C CYS A 164 9.42 -0.60 11.52
N TRP A 165 9.36 0.68 11.89
CA TRP A 165 10.48 1.41 12.44
C TRP A 165 11.11 0.75 13.69
N PRO A 166 10.35 0.43 14.76
CA PRO A 166 10.91 -0.26 15.92
C PRO A 166 11.40 -1.68 15.61
N LEU A 167 10.77 -2.40 14.66
CA LEU A 167 11.22 -3.71 14.22
C LEU A 167 12.55 -3.64 13.48
N MET A 168 12.72 -2.64 12.60
CA MET A 168 13.99 -2.37 11.92
C MET A 168 15.10 -2.00 12.92
N ALA A 169 14.81 -1.13 13.87
CA ALA A 169 15.73 -0.76 14.93
C ALA A 169 16.12 -1.97 15.80
N PHE A 170 15.17 -2.83 16.13
CA PHE A 170 15.40 -4.07 16.87
C PHE A 170 16.32 -5.02 16.08
N PHE A 171 16.09 -5.20 14.79
CA PHE A 171 16.96 -5.99 13.93
C PHE A 171 18.39 -5.45 13.93
N ILE A 172 18.56 -4.16 13.72
CA ILE A 172 19.87 -3.51 13.67
C ILE A 172 20.64 -3.72 14.99
N LEU A 173 19.97 -3.58 16.13
CA LEU A 173 20.58 -3.72 17.45
C LEU A 173 20.95 -5.17 17.83
N TYR A 174 20.11 -6.14 17.42
CA TYR A 174 20.21 -7.49 17.98
C TYR A 174 20.59 -8.59 16.96
N ARG A 175 20.73 -8.30 15.66
CA ARG A 175 21.09 -9.30 14.64
C ARG A 175 22.42 -10.03 14.91
N ASN A 176 23.35 -9.39 15.62
CA ASN A 176 24.64 -9.95 16.02
C ASN A 176 24.73 -10.21 17.54
N SER A 177 23.59 -10.33 18.23
CA SER A 177 23.57 -10.63 19.66
C SER A 177 24.21 -11.98 19.97
N GLU A 178 24.91 -12.07 21.09
CA GLU A 178 25.44 -13.35 21.60
C GLU A 178 24.30 -14.28 22.02
N ASN A 179 23.18 -13.72 22.49
CA ASN A 179 21.98 -14.49 22.81
C ASN A 179 21.30 -14.98 21.51
N PRO A 180 21.24 -16.32 21.29
CA PRO A 180 20.70 -16.88 20.06
C PRO A 180 19.21 -16.57 19.86
N LEU A 181 18.44 -16.47 20.95
CA LEU A 181 17.02 -16.12 20.87
C LEU A 181 16.84 -14.67 20.40
N LEU A 182 17.58 -13.70 20.95
CA LEU A 182 17.50 -12.31 20.52
C LEU A 182 17.93 -12.14 19.07
N ARG A 183 18.94 -12.88 18.65
CA ARG A 183 19.40 -12.87 17.26
C ARG A 183 18.34 -13.42 16.30
N GLU A 184 17.68 -14.52 16.68
CA GLU A 184 16.60 -15.10 15.87
C GLU A 184 15.37 -14.20 15.83
N LEU A 185 14.97 -13.62 16.97
CA LEU A 185 13.88 -12.63 17.03
C LEU A 185 14.19 -11.39 16.21
N ALA A 186 15.47 -10.99 16.08
CA ALA A 186 15.86 -9.89 15.20
C ALA A 186 15.62 -10.23 13.73
N CYS A 187 15.99 -11.45 13.29
CA CYS A 187 15.69 -11.93 11.94
C CYS A 187 14.18 -11.96 11.65
N LEU A 188 13.40 -12.47 12.60
CA LEU A 188 11.93 -12.48 12.51
C LEU A 188 11.35 -11.05 12.48
N ALA A 189 11.87 -10.13 13.29
CA ALA A 189 11.44 -8.74 13.29
C ALA A 189 11.66 -8.07 11.92
N LEU A 190 12.80 -8.34 11.26
CA LEU A 190 13.03 -7.83 9.90
C LEU A 190 12.04 -8.42 8.90
N ALA A 191 11.75 -9.72 8.99
CA ALA A 191 10.79 -10.38 8.11
C ALA A 191 9.36 -9.83 8.31
N ILE A 192 8.94 -9.57 9.55
CA ILE A 192 7.66 -8.93 9.86
C ILE A 192 7.62 -7.49 9.31
N ALA A 193 8.70 -6.71 9.51
CA ALA A 193 8.79 -5.36 8.95
C ALA A 193 8.67 -5.38 7.41
N ALA A 194 9.34 -6.34 6.75
CA ALA A 194 9.24 -6.53 5.30
C ALA A 194 7.83 -7.01 4.87
N GLY A 195 7.17 -7.81 5.71
CA GLY A 195 5.79 -8.24 5.49
C GLY A 195 4.75 -7.12 5.68
N PHE A 196 5.09 -6.05 6.40
CA PHE A 196 4.25 -4.84 6.51
C PHE A 196 4.53 -3.84 5.39
N LYS A 197 5.79 -3.66 5.04
CA LYS A 197 6.26 -2.80 3.93
C LYS A 197 7.48 -3.49 3.30
N LEU A 198 7.53 -3.64 2.00
CA LEU A 198 8.53 -4.48 1.35
C LEU A 198 9.98 -3.98 1.52
N TYR A 199 10.20 -2.68 1.46
CA TYR A 199 11.53 -2.10 1.44
C TYR A 199 12.39 -2.29 2.71
N PRO A 200 11.88 -2.50 3.95
CA PRO A 200 12.71 -2.94 5.08
C PRO A 200 13.55 -4.18 4.80
N ALA A 201 13.15 -5.05 3.86
CA ALA A 201 13.93 -6.22 3.45
C ALA A 201 15.37 -5.87 3.01
N PHE A 202 15.62 -4.65 2.53
CA PHE A 202 16.95 -4.20 2.14
C PHE A 202 17.97 -4.23 3.30
N LEU A 203 17.51 -4.12 4.55
CA LEU A 203 18.37 -4.31 5.72
C LEU A 203 18.96 -5.73 5.82
N GLY A 204 18.36 -6.72 5.17
CA GLY A 204 18.87 -8.08 5.10
C GLY A 204 20.28 -8.17 4.51
N VAL A 205 20.70 -7.18 3.71
CA VAL A 205 22.05 -7.04 3.18
C VAL A 205 23.11 -6.99 4.28
N LEU A 206 22.76 -6.53 5.47
CA LEU A 206 23.66 -6.53 6.64
C LEU A 206 24.06 -7.93 7.07
N LEU A 207 23.16 -8.93 6.96
CA LEU A 207 23.47 -10.32 7.27
C LEU A 207 24.48 -10.90 6.28
N LEU A 208 24.37 -10.54 5.00
CA LEU A 208 25.33 -10.95 3.97
C LEU A 208 26.70 -10.33 4.22
N ARG A 209 26.73 -9.05 4.58
CA ARG A 209 27.95 -8.35 4.93
C ARG A 209 28.62 -8.94 6.18
N ASP A 210 27.83 -9.27 7.19
CA ASP A 210 28.31 -9.89 8.43
C ASP A 210 28.66 -11.38 8.23
N LYS A 211 28.58 -11.90 6.98
CA LYS A 211 28.81 -13.30 6.59
C LYS A 211 27.93 -14.30 7.34
N ASN A 212 26.77 -13.86 7.79
CA ASN A 212 25.81 -14.68 8.51
C ASN A 212 24.76 -15.27 7.53
N TYR A 213 25.24 -16.06 6.56
CA TYR A 213 24.42 -16.54 5.44
C TYR A 213 23.23 -17.41 5.88
N LEU A 214 23.41 -18.24 6.91
CA LEU A 214 22.31 -19.07 7.41
C LEU A 214 21.21 -18.23 8.09
N ALA A 215 21.58 -17.14 8.78
CA ALA A 215 20.59 -16.19 9.28
C ALA A 215 19.90 -15.45 8.14
N ALA A 216 20.62 -15.09 7.07
CA ALA A 216 20.03 -14.50 5.88
C ALA A 216 18.99 -15.43 5.25
N VAL A 217 19.33 -16.72 5.05
CA VAL A 217 18.39 -17.72 4.54
C VAL A 217 17.16 -17.85 5.45
N ARG A 218 17.34 -17.94 6.78
CA ARG A 218 16.19 -18.00 7.72
C ARG A 218 15.33 -16.75 7.65
N THR A 219 15.94 -15.56 7.54
CA THR A 219 15.19 -14.30 7.38
C THR A 219 14.35 -14.31 6.11
N VAL A 220 14.88 -14.84 5.00
CA VAL A 220 14.12 -15.03 3.76
C VAL A 220 12.97 -16.02 3.96
N LEU A 221 13.20 -17.14 4.64
CA LEU A 221 12.14 -18.12 4.94
C LEU A 221 11.02 -17.52 5.80
N TYR A 222 11.37 -16.74 6.82
CA TYR A 222 10.38 -15.96 7.59
C TYR A 222 9.64 -14.95 6.71
N GLY A 223 10.35 -14.27 5.79
CA GLY A 223 9.74 -13.36 4.83
C GLY A 223 8.74 -14.06 3.91
N VAL A 224 9.10 -15.22 3.37
CA VAL A 224 8.19 -16.06 2.57
C VAL A 224 6.96 -16.46 3.39
N ALA A 225 7.15 -16.89 4.64
CA ALA A 225 6.03 -17.19 5.52
C ALA A 225 5.13 -15.98 5.77
N CYS A 226 5.71 -14.78 5.98
CA CYS A 226 4.96 -13.53 6.15
C CYS A 226 4.20 -13.10 4.87
N LEU A 227 4.65 -13.50 3.70
CA LEU A 227 3.96 -13.21 2.44
C LEU A 227 2.90 -14.26 2.09
N CYS A 228 3.19 -15.53 2.27
CA CYS A 228 2.30 -16.61 1.83
C CYS A 228 1.25 -16.98 2.88
N PHE A 229 1.61 -17.09 4.15
CA PHE A 229 0.69 -17.54 5.20
C PHE A 229 -0.55 -16.65 5.37
N PRO A 230 -0.46 -15.30 5.34
CA PRO A 230 -1.62 -14.44 5.44
C PRO A 230 -2.65 -14.65 4.33
N LEU A 231 -2.23 -15.09 3.16
CA LEU A 231 -3.12 -15.27 2.00
C LEU A 231 -4.17 -16.37 2.22
N PHE A 232 -3.91 -17.32 3.11
CA PHE A 232 -4.90 -18.36 3.46
C PHE A 232 -6.11 -17.81 4.23
N PHE A 233 -6.04 -16.58 4.74
CA PHE A 233 -7.16 -15.91 5.39
C PHE A 233 -8.02 -15.10 4.42
N PHE A 234 -7.60 -14.97 3.17
CA PHE A 234 -8.29 -14.22 2.12
C PHE A 234 -8.89 -15.16 1.08
N ASN A 235 -9.96 -14.74 0.42
CA ASN A 235 -10.64 -15.53 -0.58
C ASN A 235 -9.76 -15.82 -1.80
N GLU A 236 -8.82 -14.94 -2.08
CA GLU A 236 -7.87 -15.06 -3.20
C GLU A 236 -6.82 -16.17 -2.99
N GLY A 237 -6.59 -16.62 -1.75
CA GLY A 237 -5.58 -17.62 -1.43
C GLY A 237 -4.19 -17.23 -1.96
N LEU A 238 -3.36 -18.21 -2.31
CA LEU A 238 -2.02 -17.96 -2.87
C LEU A 238 -2.06 -17.22 -4.21
N PHE A 239 -3.17 -17.24 -4.94
CA PHE A 239 -3.34 -16.45 -6.15
C PHE A 239 -3.28 -14.94 -5.87
N GLY A 240 -3.70 -14.51 -4.67
CA GLY A 240 -3.55 -13.14 -4.20
C GLY A 240 -2.12 -12.60 -4.29
N LEU A 241 -1.10 -13.48 -4.28
CA LEU A 241 0.29 -13.06 -4.51
C LEU A 241 0.51 -12.56 -5.94
N THR A 242 -0.06 -13.25 -6.92
CA THR A 242 0.00 -12.84 -8.34
C THR A 242 -0.73 -11.52 -8.56
N LEU A 243 -1.93 -11.37 -7.99
CA LEU A 243 -2.68 -10.13 -8.05
C LEU A 243 -1.90 -8.98 -7.40
N TRP A 244 -1.31 -9.20 -6.24
CA TRP A 244 -0.49 -8.19 -5.57
C TRP A 244 0.71 -7.73 -6.41
N PHE A 245 1.44 -8.68 -7.04
CA PHE A 245 2.53 -8.31 -7.94
C PHE A 245 2.03 -7.50 -9.14
N ARG A 246 0.89 -7.88 -9.73
CA ARG A 246 0.26 -7.10 -10.80
C ARG A 246 0.00 -5.66 -10.35
N VAL A 247 -0.67 -5.48 -9.19
CA VAL A 247 -0.94 -4.16 -8.62
C VAL A 247 0.35 -3.36 -8.40
N LEU A 248 1.44 -3.99 -7.90
CA LEU A 248 2.73 -3.33 -7.73
C LEU A 248 3.34 -2.87 -9.06
N PHE A 249 3.24 -3.69 -10.12
CA PHE A 249 3.75 -3.32 -11.45
C PHE A 249 2.91 -2.22 -12.08
N ASP A 250 1.60 -2.31 -12.03
CA ASP A 250 0.68 -1.30 -12.57
C ASP A 250 0.88 0.04 -11.86
N PHE A 251 1.03 0.01 -10.54
CA PHE A 251 1.33 1.19 -9.74
C PHE A 251 2.67 1.84 -10.10
N SER A 252 3.70 1.05 -10.39
CA SER A 252 5.01 1.57 -10.78
C SER A 252 4.99 2.17 -12.19
N GLY A 253 4.10 1.68 -13.08
CA GLY A 253 3.94 2.15 -14.45
C GLY A 253 3.01 3.36 -14.60
N SER A 254 1.93 3.41 -13.81
CA SER A 254 0.88 4.44 -13.93
C SER A 254 1.21 5.76 -13.25
N ARG A 255 2.11 5.77 -12.28
CA ARG A 255 2.49 6.99 -11.56
C ARG A 255 3.72 7.67 -12.17
N GLY A 256 3.62 7.99 -13.45
CA GLY A 256 4.48 9.00 -14.10
C GLY A 256 4.19 10.42 -13.60
N GLU A 257 3.35 10.59 -12.58
CA GLU A 257 3.10 11.91 -11.99
C GLU A 257 4.21 12.24 -11.00
N PRO A 258 5.09 13.19 -11.34
CA PRO A 258 6.32 13.48 -10.60
C PRO A 258 6.10 14.16 -9.23
N TRP A 259 4.87 14.46 -8.88
CA TRP A 259 4.54 15.34 -7.75
C TRP A 259 4.26 14.60 -6.44
N ILE A 260 4.04 13.28 -6.47
CA ILE A 260 3.64 12.53 -5.29
C ILE A 260 4.77 11.59 -4.88
N GLY A 261 5.57 12.00 -3.89
CA GLY A 261 6.53 11.13 -3.22
C GLY A 261 7.98 11.63 -3.21
N ASN A 262 8.79 10.92 -2.44
CA ASN A 262 10.20 11.23 -2.16
C ASN A 262 11.09 10.13 -2.74
N GLY A 263 11.14 10.00 -4.05
CA GLY A 263 11.98 9.04 -4.75
C GLY A 263 12.91 9.70 -5.75
N PHE A 264 13.85 8.92 -6.29
CA PHE A 264 14.78 9.43 -7.29
C PHE A 264 14.08 9.94 -8.54
N SER A 265 13.01 9.27 -8.97
CA SER A 265 12.16 9.73 -10.07
C SER A 265 11.57 11.11 -9.82
N ASN A 266 11.15 11.39 -8.58
CA ASN A 266 10.59 12.68 -8.19
C ASN A 266 11.65 13.78 -8.19
N ILE A 267 12.85 13.48 -7.67
CA ILE A 267 14.01 14.40 -7.70
C ILE A 267 14.36 14.79 -9.14
N LEU A 268 14.41 13.80 -10.04
CA LEU A 268 14.71 14.04 -11.46
C LEU A 268 13.59 14.81 -12.17
N ALA A 269 12.33 14.52 -11.84
CA ALA A 269 11.20 15.23 -12.40
C ALA A 269 11.17 16.71 -11.95
N GLU A 270 11.44 16.98 -10.67
CA GLU A 270 11.57 18.35 -10.16
C GLU A 270 12.73 19.11 -10.85
N ALA A 271 13.88 18.44 -10.99
CA ALA A 271 15.02 19.02 -11.68
C ALA A 271 14.71 19.28 -13.15
N GLY A 272 14.06 18.36 -13.85
CA GLY A 272 13.62 18.50 -15.24
C GLY A 272 12.64 19.65 -15.41
N HIS A 273 11.64 19.75 -14.53
CA HIS A 273 10.70 20.87 -14.55
C HIS A 273 11.37 22.24 -14.32
N ALA A 274 12.34 22.30 -13.41
CA ALA A 274 13.11 23.52 -13.19
C ALA A 274 13.93 23.91 -14.44
N VAL A 275 14.53 22.95 -15.13
CA VAL A 275 15.27 23.14 -16.38
C VAL A 275 14.32 23.60 -17.49
N ASP A 276 13.16 22.97 -17.66
CA ASP A 276 12.15 23.36 -18.65
C ASP A 276 11.69 24.80 -18.46
N LYS A 277 11.45 25.19 -17.20
CA LYS A 277 11.05 26.54 -16.85
C LYS A 277 12.14 27.58 -17.13
N LEU A 278 13.41 27.20 -16.91
CA LEU A 278 14.56 28.10 -17.14
C LEU A 278 14.92 28.25 -18.62
N LEU A 279 14.83 27.15 -19.38
CA LEU A 279 15.31 27.08 -20.77
C LEU A 279 14.17 27.14 -21.81
N GLY A 280 12.91 27.08 -21.37
CA GLY A 280 11.75 27.01 -22.26
C GLY A 280 11.68 25.72 -23.06
N THR A 281 12.26 24.63 -22.53
CA THR A 281 12.26 23.29 -23.14
C THR A 281 11.09 22.45 -22.61
N GLN A 282 10.73 21.39 -23.33
CA GLN A 282 9.81 20.34 -22.86
C GLN A 282 10.56 19.01 -22.85
N LEU A 283 11.36 18.80 -21.83
CA LEU A 283 11.99 17.51 -21.58
C LEU A 283 10.91 16.59 -21.05
N GLY A 284 10.39 15.69 -21.86
CA GLY A 284 9.32 14.78 -21.46
C GLY A 284 9.67 14.04 -20.15
N TYR A 285 8.72 13.95 -19.24
CA TYR A 285 8.86 13.19 -18.00
C TYR A 285 8.84 11.70 -18.31
N GLY A 286 10.01 11.16 -18.66
CA GLY A 286 10.18 9.72 -18.84
C GLY A 286 10.12 8.98 -17.51
N SER A 287 9.76 7.70 -17.56
CA SER A 287 9.86 6.83 -16.38
C SER A 287 11.31 6.62 -16.00
N TYR A 288 11.77 7.26 -14.94
CA TYR A 288 13.11 7.06 -14.37
C TYR A 288 13.17 5.91 -13.36
N ALA A 289 12.13 5.06 -13.29
CA ALA A 289 12.04 3.96 -12.35
C ALA A 289 13.24 3.01 -12.44
N LEU A 290 13.65 2.63 -13.65
CA LEU A 290 14.82 1.78 -13.86
C LEU A 290 16.10 2.40 -13.32
N LEU A 291 16.28 3.71 -13.51
CA LEU A 291 17.45 4.42 -12.99
C LEU A 291 17.44 4.46 -11.46
N GLY A 292 16.26 4.62 -10.84
CA GLY A 292 16.08 4.51 -9.39
C GLY A 292 16.46 3.13 -8.86
N ILE A 293 16.03 2.06 -9.54
CA ILE A 293 16.39 0.67 -9.20
C ILE A 293 17.91 0.44 -9.29
N VAL A 294 18.54 0.91 -10.36
CA VAL A 294 19.99 0.79 -10.55
C VAL A 294 20.73 1.55 -9.44
N LEU A 295 20.30 2.77 -9.14
CA LEU A 295 20.91 3.57 -8.07
C LEU A 295 20.73 2.91 -6.70
N ALA A 296 19.55 2.33 -6.42
CA ALA A 296 19.29 1.58 -5.20
C ALA A 296 20.26 0.38 -5.08
N ALA A 297 20.43 -0.39 -6.14
CA ALA A 297 21.38 -1.52 -6.17
C ALA A 297 22.82 -1.06 -5.92
N VAL A 298 23.25 0.04 -6.55
CA VAL A 298 24.59 0.61 -6.34
C VAL A 298 24.77 1.06 -4.88
N LEU A 299 23.79 1.73 -4.28
CA LEU A 299 23.84 2.16 -2.87
C LEU A 299 23.90 0.97 -1.91
N LEU A 300 23.19 -0.14 -2.21
CA LEU A 300 23.31 -1.37 -1.44
C LEU A 300 24.73 -1.93 -1.51
N VAL A 301 25.35 -1.95 -2.70
CA VAL A 301 26.75 -2.35 -2.86
C VAL A 301 27.67 -1.41 -2.08
N CYS A 302 27.46 -0.09 -2.14
CA CYS A 302 28.22 0.89 -1.36
C CYS A 302 28.21 0.60 0.13
N SER A 303 27.08 0.11 0.68
CA SER A 303 26.95 -0.21 2.10
C SER A 303 27.98 -1.25 2.60
N PHE A 304 28.45 -2.15 1.73
CA PHE A 304 29.47 -3.15 2.07
C PHE A 304 30.86 -2.53 2.35
N PHE A 305 31.14 -1.37 1.76
CA PHE A 305 32.45 -0.73 1.87
C PHE A 305 32.52 0.31 2.99
N MET A 306 31.42 0.55 3.68
CA MET A 306 31.37 1.50 4.79
C MET A 306 31.90 0.91 6.09
N ASP A 307 32.70 1.67 6.82
CA ASP A 307 33.37 1.27 8.06
C ASP A 307 32.42 1.25 9.27
N LYS A 308 31.58 2.30 9.42
CA LYS A 308 30.69 2.47 10.57
C LYS A 308 29.25 2.05 10.26
N GLU A 309 28.54 1.60 11.29
CA GLU A 309 27.17 1.12 11.19
C GLU A 309 26.22 2.20 10.66
N TRP A 310 26.28 3.40 11.22
CA TRP A 310 25.42 4.50 10.79
C TRP A 310 25.58 4.85 9.30
N LYS A 311 26.80 4.77 8.78
CA LYS A 311 27.09 5.01 7.35
C LYS A 311 26.41 3.95 6.48
N ARG A 312 26.49 2.67 6.88
CA ARG A 312 25.88 1.53 6.17
C ARG A 312 24.36 1.68 6.13
N ILE A 313 23.78 1.95 7.30
CA ILE A 313 22.33 2.13 7.42
C ILE A 313 21.88 3.34 6.57
N THR A 314 22.64 4.42 6.53
CA THR A 314 22.37 5.56 5.64
C THR A 314 22.28 5.12 4.17
N ALA A 315 23.29 4.38 3.68
CA ALA A 315 23.30 3.91 2.29
C ALA A 315 22.10 2.97 1.99
N ILE A 316 21.74 2.09 2.93
CA ILE A 316 20.61 1.17 2.77
C ILE A 316 19.28 1.95 2.76
N ILE A 317 19.09 2.93 3.65
CA ILE A 317 17.87 3.76 3.67
C ILE A 317 17.76 4.60 2.39
N LEU A 318 18.86 5.16 1.90
CA LEU A 318 18.86 5.83 0.60
C LEU A 318 18.44 4.87 -0.52
N ALA A 319 18.92 3.62 -0.51
CA ALA A 319 18.51 2.61 -1.48
C ALA A 319 17.00 2.33 -1.41
N MET A 320 16.42 2.25 -0.21
CA MET A 320 14.98 2.08 -0.04
C MET A 320 14.18 3.22 -0.68
N LEU A 321 14.64 4.46 -0.52
CA LEU A 321 13.96 5.63 -1.08
C LEU A 321 14.12 5.74 -2.60
N MET A 322 15.27 5.32 -3.13
CA MET A 322 15.52 5.36 -4.57
C MET A 322 14.74 4.29 -5.34
N PHE A 323 14.39 3.19 -4.67
CA PHE A 323 13.72 2.05 -5.30
C PHE A 323 12.28 2.37 -5.72
N GLN A 324 11.54 3.11 -4.89
CA GLN A 324 10.13 3.41 -5.12
C GLN A 324 9.73 4.75 -4.52
N PRO A 325 8.84 5.54 -5.17
CA PRO A 325 8.28 6.76 -4.61
C PRO A 325 7.57 6.50 -3.28
N GLN A 326 7.79 7.37 -2.31
CA GLN A 326 7.26 7.26 -0.95
C GLN A 326 6.72 8.61 -0.49
N TYR A 327 5.68 8.58 0.35
CA TYR A 327 5.19 9.79 1.02
C TYR A 327 6.12 10.25 2.17
N ASP A 328 5.89 11.43 2.68
CA ASP A 328 6.74 12.14 3.67
C ASP A 328 6.96 11.41 4.99
N TYR A 329 6.14 10.39 5.33
CA TYR A 329 6.37 9.56 6.52
C TYR A 329 7.71 8.79 6.47
N VAL A 330 8.28 8.58 5.29
CA VAL A 330 9.57 7.86 5.16
C VAL A 330 10.75 8.60 5.78
N TRP A 331 10.63 9.91 5.99
CA TRP A 331 11.67 10.68 6.66
C TRP A 331 11.97 10.17 8.08
N CYS A 332 11.02 9.47 8.74
CA CYS A 332 11.28 8.84 10.04
C CYS A 332 12.40 7.80 9.99
N LEU A 333 12.68 7.20 8.82
CA LEU A 333 13.74 6.21 8.66
C LEU A 333 15.12 6.80 8.95
N PHE A 334 15.34 8.09 8.66
CA PHE A 334 16.61 8.77 8.93
C PHE A 334 16.92 8.95 10.41
N LEU A 335 15.93 8.78 11.30
CA LEU A 335 16.18 8.76 12.74
C LEU A 335 17.12 7.62 13.15
N ILE A 336 17.06 6.46 12.47
CA ILE A 336 17.91 5.32 12.80
C ILE A 336 19.40 5.65 12.59
N PRO A 337 19.85 6.03 11.38
CA PRO A 337 21.26 6.37 11.19
C PRO A 337 21.65 7.65 11.95
N LEU A 338 20.77 8.60 12.17
CA LEU A 338 21.04 9.79 12.96
C LEU A 338 21.35 9.44 14.43
N PHE A 339 20.59 8.52 15.05
CA PHE A 339 20.83 8.07 16.41
C PHE A 339 22.07 7.20 16.52
N LEU A 340 22.31 6.34 15.55
CA LEU A 340 23.56 5.58 15.46
C LEU A 340 24.78 6.50 15.25
N PHE A 341 24.62 7.58 14.48
CA PHE A 341 25.65 8.60 14.37
C PHE A 341 25.96 9.21 15.73
N MET A 342 24.93 9.64 16.48
CA MET A 342 25.11 10.21 17.82
C MET A 342 25.71 9.26 18.84
N GLU A 343 25.47 7.94 18.68
CA GLU A 343 26.02 6.89 19.52
C GLU A 343 27.51 6.62 19.21
N GLN A 344 27.88 6.68 17.93
CA GLN A 344 29.23 6.30 17.46
C GLN A 344 30.20 7.48 17.28
N GLU A 345 29.65 8.68 17.00
CA GLU A 345 30.47 9.89 16.83
C GLU A 345 30.34 10.78 18.06
N ARG A 346 31.45 10.94 18.77
CA ARG A 346 31.44 11.76 20.00
C ARG A 346 31.47 13.26 19.73
N GLU A 347 32.06 13.66 18.58
CA GLU A 347 32.28 15.05 18.23
C GLU A 347 31.95 15.29 16.74
N LEU A 348 31.44 16.49 16.45
CA LEU A 348 31.30 16.97 15.09
C LEU A 348 32.65 17.47 14.60
N ARG A 349 33.11 16.90 13.48
CA ARG A 349 34.33 17.26 12.76
C ARG A 349 33.98 17.74 11.36
N SER A 350 34.94 18.35 10.68
CA SER A 350 34.74 18.84 9.32
C SER A 350 34.32 17.75 8.32
N ASP A 351 34.72 16.49 8.57
CA ASP A 351 34.43 15.35 7.72
C ASP A 351 33.05 14.71 7.97
N ASN A 352 32.43 14.97 9.14
CA ASN A 352 31.15 14.36 9.52
C ASN A 352 29.99 15.37 9.73
N VAL A 353 30.25 16.68 9.65
CA VAL A 353 29.23 17.73 9.80
C VAL A 353 28.20 17.65 8.67
N LEU A 354 28.64 17.51 7.41
CA LEU A 354 27.75 17.44 6.26
C LEU A 354 26.75 16.27 6.36
N PRO A 355 27.19 15.00 6.56
CA PRO A 355 26.24 13.91 6.69
C PRO A 355 25.35 14.04 7.95
N TYR A 356 25.87 14.61 9.04
CA TYR A 356 25.05 14.90 10.22
C TYR A 356 23.88 15.84 9.90
N LEU A 357 24.17 16.97 9.24
CA LEU A 357 23.14 17.93 8.84
C LEU A 357 22.16 17.32 7.83
N ALA A 358 22.66 16.57 6.87
CA ALA A 358 21.86 15.94 5.84
C ALA A 358 20.96 14.81 6.38
N LEU A 359 21.34 14.14 7.49
CA LEU A 359 20.48 13.20 8.22
C LEU A 359 19.47 13.93 9.11
N MET A 360 19.88 15.06 9.72
CA MET A 360 19.09 15.79 10.70
C MET A 360 17.95 16.57 10.03
N VAL A 361 18.23 17.30 8.95
CA VAL A 361 17.27 18.22 8.33
C VAL A 361 15.96 17.52 7.88
N PRO A 362 15.98 16.35 7.24
CA PRO A 362 14.75 15.67 6.83
C PRO A 362 13.85 15.24 7.99
N VAL A 363 14.40 15.03 9.19
CA VAL A 363 13.60 14.59 10.35
C VAL A 363 13.07 15.76 11.18
N LEU A 364 13.60 16.98 11.01
CA LEU A 364 13.11 18.14 11.74
C LEU A 364 11.68 18.49 11.35
N PRO A 365 10.81 18.86 12.32
CA PRO A 365 9.49 19.39 12.04
C PRO A 365 9.58 20.86 11.60
N LEU A 366 10.25 21.10 10.46
CA LEU A 366 10.45 22.44 9.91
C LEU A 366 9.08 23.12 9.69
N PRO A 367 8.84 24.33 10.20
CA PRO A 367 7.58 25.05 10.08
C PRO A 367 7.41 25.64 8.68
N LEU A 368 7.50 24.79 7.67
CA LEU A 368 7.32 25.11 6.26
C LEU A 368 5.96 24.59 5.81
N PHE A 369 5.06 25.52 5.54
CA PHE A 369 3.69 25.24 5.17
C PHE A 369 3.54 25.10 3.65
N ARG A 370 2.70 24.16 3.22
CA ARG A 370 2.32 24.02 1.82
C ARG A 370 1.50 25.24 1.39
N ARG A 371 1.68 25.71 0.16
CA ARG A 371 0.76 26.70 -0.43
C ARG A 371 -0.57 26.03 -0.79
N ASP A 372 -1.65 26.83 -0.78
CA ASP A 372 -2.95 26.35 -1.21
C ASP A 372 -2.90 25.87 -2.66
N GLN A 373 -3.55 24.74 -2.84
CA GLN A 373 -4.11 24.19 -4.06
C GLN A 373 -3.25 24.25 -5.34
N MET A 374 -2.99 23.10 -5.88
CA MET A 374 -2.78 22.79 -7.30
C MET A 374 -1.42 22.98 -7.94
N GLU A 375 -0.39 23.48 -7.31
CA GLU A 375 0.95 23.24 -7.85
C GLU A 375 1.74 22.32 -6.91
N PRO A 376 1.69 21.01 -7.13
CA PRO A 376 2.46 20.02 -6.39
C PRO A 376 3.98 20.24 -6.50
N SER A 377 4.41 21.00 -7.48
CA SER A 377 5.78 21.14 -7.93
C SER A 377 6.72 21.89 -6.97
N PHE A 378 6.23 22.57 -5.93
CA PHE A 378 7.11 23.28 -5.02
C PHE A 378 6.62 23.24 -3.57
N VAL A 379 6.90 22.13 -2.88
CA VAL A 379 6.87 22.09 -1.42
C VAL A 379 8.29 22.44 -0.93
N PRO A 380 8.54 23.64 -0.38
CA PRO A 380 9.90 24.08 -0.02
C PRO A 380 10.63 23.08 0.87
N ARG A 381 9.90 22.38 1.73
CA ARG A 381 10.42 21.33 2.59
C ARG A 381 10.97 20.15 1.78
N ASN A 382 10.20 19.64 0.82
CA ASN A 382 10.61 18.47 0.02
C ASN A 382 11.85 18.82 -0.81
N THR A 383 11.92 20.00 -1.39
CA THR A 383 13.11 20.46 -2.11
C THR A 383 14.35 20.49 -1.22
N ILE A 384 14.25 21.01 0.01
CA ILE A 384 15.36 20.97 0.98
C ILE A 384 15.75 19.53 1.28
N CYS A 385 14.79 18.65 1.53
CA CYS A 385 15.04 17.24 1.81
C CYS A 385 15.69 16.52 0.62
N HIS A 386 15.25 16.81 -0.62
CA HIS A 386 15.83 16.24 -1.82
C HIS A 386 17.28 16.68 -2.03
N VAL A 387 17.59 17.95 -1.74
CA VAL A 387 18.99 18.43 -1.74
C VAL A 387 19.82 17.68 -0.70
N MET A 388 19.29 17.44 0.52
CA MET A 388 19.99 16.64 1.53
C MET A 388 20.20 15.19 1.09
N LEU A 389 19.22 14.58 0.41
CA LEU A 389 19.37 13.24 -0.18
C LEU A 389 20.50 13.20 -1.22
N LEU A 390 20.54 14.14 -2.14
CA LEU A 390 21.59 14.21 -3.16
C LEU A 390 22.97 14.36 -2.51
N LEU A 391 23.10 15.21 -1.50
CA LEU A 391 24.34 15.35 -0.75
C LEU A 391 24.75 14.04 -0.05
N LEU A 392 23.81 13.31 0.53
CA LEU A 392 24.08 11.99 1.14
C LEU A 392 24.47 10.94 0.10
N ILE A 393 23.84 10.93 -1.08
CA ILE A 393 24.19 10.02 -2.17
C ILE A 393 25.65 10.27 -2.61
N VAL A 394 26.00 11.51 -2.91
CA VAL A 394 27.37 11.89 -3.29
C VAL A 394 28.36 11.52 -2.18
N TRP A 395 28.01 11.83 -0.93
CA TRP A 395 28.82 11.48 0.22
C TRP A 395 29.02 9.95 0.35
N CYS A 396 27.98 9.16 0.12
CA CYS A 396 28.09 7.68 0.10
C CYS A 396 29.10 7.19 -0.95
N PHE A 397 29.10 7.76 -2.14
CA PHE A 397 30.09 7.40 -3.16
C PHE A 397 31.51 7.75 -2.73
N VAL A 398 31.73 8.93 -2.16
CA VAL A 398 33.05 9.34 -1.64
C VAL A 398 33.51 8.37 -0.54
N GLN A 399 32.63 8.03 0.42
CA GLN A 399 32.93 7.09 1.49
C GLN A 399 33.23 5.68 0.96
N THR A 400 32.54 5.25 -0.10
CA THR A 400 32.79 3.96 -0.75
C THR A 400 34.19 3.89 -1.35
N VAL A 401 34.62 4.91 -2.08
CA VAL A 401 35.97 4.99 -2.66
C VAL A 401 37.03 4.94 -1.55
N GLN A 402 36.83 5.62 -0.44
CA GLN A 402 37.71 5.58 0.72
C GLN A 402 37.71 4.18 1.37
N GLY A 403 36.54 3.56 1.53
CA GLY A 403 36.36 2.24 2.14
C GLY A 403 36.99 1.11 1.33
N VAL A 404 36.95 1.17 -0.01
CA VAL A 404 37.64 0.19 -0.88
C VAL A 404 39.12 0.18 -0.60
N ARG A 405 39.74 1.34 -0.45
CA ARG A 405 41.20 1.45 -0.14
C ARG A 405 41.55 0.82 1.19
N VAL A 406 40.68 0.94 2.21
CA VAL A 406 40.92 0.38 3.55
C VAL A 406 40.70 -1.13 3.57
N ARG A 407 39.67 -1.66 2.91
CA ARG A 407 39.36 -3.10 2.89
C ARG A 407 40.43 -3.97 2.20
N CYS A 408 41.11 -3.44 1.22
CA CYS A 408 42.22 -4.14 0.60
C CYS A 408 43.36 -4.45 1.59
N ALA A 409 43.33 -3.80 2.78
CA ALA A 409 44.34 -3.98 3.85
C ALA A 409 43.85 -4.81 5.05
N GLU A 410 42.55 -5.16 5.15
CA GLU A 410 41.97 -5.86 6.30
C GLU A 410 42.04 -7.40 6.18
N LYS A 411 42.30 -8.07 7.31
CA LYS A 411 42.25 -9.54 7.41
C LYS A 411 40.78 -10.03 7.31
N PRO A 412 40.53 -11.20 6.67
CA PRO A 412 39.18 -11.74 6.52
C PRO A 412 38.54 -12.06 7.89
N VAL A 413 37.34 -11.54 8.12
CA VAL A 413 36.52 -11.85 9.30
C VAL A 413 36.06 -13.31 9.22
N LYS A 414 36.21 -14.09 10.31
CA LYS A 414 35.67 -15.46 10.38
C LYS A 414 34.14 -15.43 10.34
N PRO A 415 33.49 -16.31 9.54
CA PRO A 415 32.05 -16.41 9.52
C PRO A 415 31.53 -16.86 10.90
N THR A 416 30.44 -16.25 11.33
CA THR A 416 29.71 -16.67 12.54
C THR A 416 29.09 -18.03 12.31
N HIS A 417 29.21 -18.95 13.31
CA HIS A 417 28.64 -20.29 13.22
C HIS A 417 27.11 -20.22 13.22
N GLY A 418 26.50 -20.56 12.09
CA GLY A 418 25.06 -20.76 11.99
C GLY A 418 24.68 -22.18 12.40
N HIS A 419 23.39 -22.40 12.63
CA HIS A 419 22.80 -23.73 12.90
C HIS A 419 22.16 -24.27 11.61
N PRO A 420 22.87 -25.05 10.76
CA PRO A 420 22.32 -25.54 9.48
C PRO A 420 21.07 -26.40 9.68
N ALA A 421 21.06 -27.26 10.70
CA ALA A 421 19.90 -28.09 11.02
C ALA A 421 18.64 -27.27 11.34
N ALA A 422 18.78 -26.19 12.11
CA ALA A 422 17.66 -25.29 12.40
C ALA A 422 17.14 -24.58 11.14
N THR A 423 18.03 -24.23 10.22
CA THR A 423 17.65 -23.63 8.93
C THR A 423 16.89 -24.60 8.04
N VAL A 424 17.35 -25.86 7.95
CA VAL A 424 16.66 -26.92 7.20
C VAL A 424 15.29 -27.21 7.83
N LEU A 425 15.23 -27.34 9.16
CA LEU A 425 13.96 -27.57 9.86
C LEU A 425 12.96 -26.43 9.59
N LEU A 426 13.42 -25.16 9.65
CA LEU A 426 12.56 -24.02 9.32
C LEU A 426 12.06 -24.08 7.87
N ALA A 427 12.94 -24.43 6.91
CA ALA A 427 12.54 -24.56 5.51
C ALA A 427 11.46 -25.63 5.32
N VAL A 428 11.63 -26.79 5.98
CA VAL A 428 10.63 -27.87 5.98
C VAL A 428 9.32 -27.41 6.62
N CYS A 429 9.37 -26.71 7.77
CA CYS A 429 8.17 -26.18 8.43
C CYS A 429 7.42 -25.18 7.54
N VAL A 430 8.13 -24.26 6.89
CA VAL A 430 7.51 -23.28 5.98
C VAL A 430 6.90 -23.98 4.76
N ALA A 431 7.58 -24.96 4.17
CA ALA A 431 7.04 -25.72 3.04
C ALA A 431 5.79 -26.52 3.43
N VAL A 432 5.83 -27.24 4.57
CA VAL A 432 4.69 -28.03 5.07
C VAL A 432 3.51 -27.12 5.43
N ALA A 433 3.77 -25.98 6.09
CA ALA A 433 2.73 -25.00 6.41
C ALA A 433 2.12 -24.38 5.13
N GLY A 434 2.93 -24.11 4.11
CA GLY A 434 2.46 -23.61 2.82
C GLY A 434 1.57 -24.61 2.08
N VAL A 435 2.03 -25.86 1.92
CA VAL A 435 1.25 -26.93 1.27
C VAL A 435 0.00 -27.28 2.07
N GLY A 436 0.14 -27.46 3.40
CA GLY A 436 -0.98 -27.78 4.28
C GLY A 436 -2.01 -26.65 4.35
N GLY A 437 -1.54 -25.39 4.41
CA GLY A 437 -2.38 -24.20 4.39
C GLY A 437 -3.17 -24.07 3.09
N GLN A 438 -2.51 -24.26 1.94
CA GLN A 438 -3.17 -24.24 0.64
C GLN A 438 -4.23 -25.35 0.51
N HIS A 439 -3.91 -26.57 0.97
CA HIS A 439 -4.85 -27.68 0.93
C HIS A 439 -6.06 -27.45 1.85
N LEU A 440 -5.82 -26.92 3.06
CA LEU A 440 -6.90 -26.57 3.98
C LEU A 440 -7.77 -25.45 3.40
N TRP A 441 -7.14 -24.42 2.83
CA TRP A 441 -7.83 -23.32 2.19
C TRP A 441 -8.71 -23.80 1.04
N GLN A 442 -8.21 -24.68 0.16
CA GLN A 442 -8.99 -25.29 -0.91
C GLN A 442 -10.21 -26.06 -0.42
N ARG A 443 -10.12 -26.72 0.76
CA ARG A 443 -11.23 -27.46 1.34
C ARG A 443 -12.26 -26.60 2.07
N THR A 444 -11.83 -25.45 2.62
CA THR A 444 -12.68 -24.60 3.46
C THR A 444 -13.30 -23.44 2.69
N HIS A 445 -12.76 -23.10 1.53
CA HIS A 445 -13.31 -22.07 0.67
C HIS A 445 -14.06 -22.70 -0.48
N ASN A 446 -15.35 -22.44 -0.55
CA ASN A 446 -16.10 -22.72 -1.75
C ASN A 446 -15.59 -21.77 -2.83
N TRP A 447 -15.10 -22.34 -3.93
CA TRP A 447 -14.77 -21.59 -5.12
C TRP A 447 -16.08 -20.99 -5.64
N GLY A 448 -16.16 -19.69 -5.63
CA GLY A 448 -17.35 -18.98 -6.02
C GLY A 448 -17.00 -17.73 -6.82
N PHE A 449 -18.01 -17.03 -7.17
CA PHE A 449 -17.94 -15.72 -7.76
C PHE A 449 -18.99 -14.82 -7.11
N ASP A 450 -18.70 -13.54 -7.02
CA ASP A 450 -19.68 -12.52 -6.71
C ASP A 450 -19.92 -11.70 -7.98
N TYR A 451 -21.09 -11.14 -8.15
CA TYR A 451 -21.41 -10.24 -9.24
C TYR A 451 -22.12 -8.99 -8.74
N GLY A 452 -21.91 -7.92 -9.46
CA GLY A 452 -22.61 -6.65 -9.27
C GLY A 452 -23.01 -6.11 -10.64
N TYR A 453 -23.95 -5.21 -10.66
CA TYR A 453 -24.33 -4.50 -11.88
C TYR A 453 -24.59 -3.03 -11.56
N ASN A 454 -24.35 -2.18 -12.54
CA ASN A 454 -24.62 -0.77 -12.40
C ASN A 454 -25.26 -0.21 -13.68
N GLY A 455 -26.31 0.59 -13.52
CA GLY A 455 -26.83 1.43 -14.60
C GLY A 455 -26.01 2.72 -14.68
N ARG A 456 -25.81 3.21 -15.86
CA ARG A 456 -24.88 4.27 -16.29
C ARG A 456 -24.93 5.62 -15.55
N LEU A 457 -25.72 5.82 -14.52
CA LEU A 457 -25.86 7.07 -13.80
C LEU A 457 -25.89 6.82 -12.30
N ASP A 458 -24.85 7.26 -11.61
CA ASP A 458 -24.79 7.57 -10.17
C ASP A 458 -25.16 6.46 -9.20
N ALA A 459 -25.04 5.19 -9.55
CA ALA A 459 -25.24 4.12 -8.59
C ALA A 459 -23.89 3.62 -8.07
N GLU A 460 -23.73 3.67 -6.77
CA GLU A 460 -22.70 2.91 -6.05
C GLU A 460 -22.77 1.44 -6.45
N ASP A 461 -21.61 0.79 -6.60
CA ASP A 461 -21.51 -0.63 -6.96
C ASP A 461 -22.42 -1.47 -6.07
N ILE A 462 -23.51 -2.00 -6.64
CA ILE A 462 -24.39 -2.90 -5.93
C ILE A 462 -23.77 -4.29 -6.02
N GLN A 463 -23.01 -4.66 -5.01
CA GLN A 463 -22.57 -6.03 -4.82
C GLN A 463 -23.73 -6.83 -4.23
N GLN A 464 -24.42 -7.62 -5.05
CA GLN A 464 -25.43 -8.55 -4.56
C GLN A 464 -25.04 -9.97 -4.92
N LYS A 465 -25.04 -10.86 -3.93
CA LYS A 465 -24.84 -12.30 -4.13
C LYS A 465 -26.03 -12.93 -4.87
N ASP A 466 -27.21 -12.47 -4.55
CA ASP A 466 -28.48 -12.91 -5.13
C ASP A 466 -29.31 -11.66 -5.41
N VAL A 467 -29.89 -11.57 -6.60
CA VAL A 467 -30.84 -10.50 -6.94
C VAL A 467 -32.20 -10.80 -6.33
N GLN A 468 -32.19 -11.08 -5.04
CA GLN A 468 -33.38 -11.32 -4.23
C GLN A 468 -33.33 -10.38 -3.02
N ASP A 469 -34.50 -9.90 -2.62
CA ASP A 469 -34.63 -9.16 -1.37
C ASP A 469 -34.40 -10.06 -0.15
N SER A 470 -34.45 -9.48 1.06
CA SER A 470 -34.29 -10.22 2.31
C SER A 470 -35.34 -11.33 2.51
N ASP A 471 -36.43 -11.29 1.77
CA ASP A 471 -37.56 -12.22 1.83
C ASP A 471 -37.50 -13.26 0.70
N GLY A 472 -36.46 -13.23 -0.14
CA GLY A 472 -36.23 -14.16 -1.23
C GLY A 472 -37.01 -13.83 -2.51
N ASN A 473 -37.59 -12.63 -2.62
CA ASN A 473 -38.31 -12.20 -3.83
C ASN A 473 -37.30 -11.66 -4.87
N PRO A 474 -37.52 -11.94 -6.17
CA PRO A 474 -36.66 -11.40 -7.21
C PRO A 474 -36.74 -9.88 -7.23
N ILE A 475 -35.58 -9.23 -7.19
CA ILE A 475 -35.46 -7.77 -7.32
C ILE A 475 -35.49 -7.40 -8.81
N GLU A 476 -36.30 -6.43 -9.15
CA GLU A 476 -36.33 -5.84 -10.46
C GLU A 476 -35.16 -4.85 -10.60
N VAL A 477 -34.29 -5.08 -11.57
CA VAL A 477 -33.14 -4.24 -11.85
C VAL A 477 -33.48 -3.30 -12.99
N THR A 478 -33.29 -2.03 -12.77
CA THR A 478 -33.53 -1.00 -13.78
C THR A 478 -32.20 -0.45 -14.29
N TRP A 479 -31.87 -0.75 -15.55
CA TRP A 479 -30.74 -0.11 -16.23
C TRP A 479 -31.20 1.22 -16.82
N SER A 480 -30.58 2.32 -16.42
CA SER A 480 -30.88 3.63 -16.95
C SER A 480 -30.05 3.93 -18.20
N GLY A 481 -30.73 4.45 -19.24
CA GLY A 481 -30.12 4.68 -20.54
C GLY A 481 -29.90 3.38 -21.32
N ARG A 482 -29.14 3.47 -22.42
CA ARG A 482 -28.92 2.36 -23.37
C ARG A 482 -27.68 1.52 -23.06
N GLY A 483 -27.08 1.68 -21.91
CA GLY A 483 -25.91 0.93 -21.52
C GLY A 483 -25.88 0.67 -20.01
N ALA A 484 -25.33 -0.46 -19.67
CA ALA A 484 -25.09 -0.92 -18.32
C ALA A 484 -23.80 -1.75 -18.30
N TYR A 485 -23.35 -2.15 -17.14
CA TYR A 485 -22.29 -3.15 -17.02
C TYR A 485 -22.61 -4.16 -15.91
N ILE A 486 -22.04 -5.35 -16.05
CA ILE A 486 -22.08 -6.40 -15.05
C ILE A 486 -20.64 -6.63 -14.60
N MET A 487 -20.40 -6.53 -13.30
CA MET A 487 -19.10 -6.83 -12.70
C MET A 487 -19.15 -8.24 -12.14
N ILE A 488 -18.22 -9.09 -12.56
CA ILE A 488 -18.07 -10.45 -12.02
C ILE A 488 -16.71 -10.55 -11.34
N TYR A 489 -16.72 -10.98 -10.08
CA TYR A 489 -15.53 -11.25 -9.28
C TYR A 489 -15.32 -12.76 -9.20
N ASN A 490 -14.38 -13.26 -9.98
CA ASN A 490 -14.01 -14.66 -9.95
C ASN A 490 -12.97 -14.91 -8.85
N HIS A 491 -13.37 -15.60 -7.80
CA HIS A 491 -12.52 -15.94 -6.66
C HIS A 491 -11.62 -17.16 -6.92
N ALA A 492 -11.83 -17.89 -8.00
CA ALA A 492 -10.99 -19.02 -8.37
C ALA A 492 -9.64 -18.53 -8.93
N PRO A 493 -8.54 -19.28 -8.72
CA PRO A 493 -7.24 -18.99 -9.33
C PRO A 493 -7.15 -19.41 -10.80
N PHE A 494 -8.27 -19.73 -11.42
CA PHE A 494 -8.36 -20.12 -12.83
C PHE A 494 -9.57 -19.45 -13.49
N THR A 495 -9.54 -19.40 -14.82
CA THR A 495 -10.67 -18.91 -15.61
C THR A 495 -11.87 -19.83 -15.41
N GLN A 496 -13.02 -19.24 -15.09
CA GLN A 496 -14.29 -19.95 -14.97
C GLN A 496 -15.22 -19.51 -16.12
N ARG A 497 -15.95 -20.46 -16.65
CA ARG A 497 -17.00 -20.18 -17.62
C ARG A 497 -18.30 -19.91 -16.89
N MET A 498 -18.83 -18.71 -17.09
CA MET A 498 -20.02 -18.19 -16.42
C MET A 498 -21.16 -18.02 -17.39
N VAL A 499 -22.36 -18.28 -16.92
CA VAL A 499 -23.62 -18.05 -17.63
C VAL A 499 -24.37 -16.92 -16.92
N VAL A 500 -24.60 -15.83 -17.65
CA VAL A 500 -25.43 -14.71 -17.22
C VAL A 500 -26.81 -14.90 -17.80
N THR A 501 -27.82 -15.07 -16.98
CA THR A 501 -29.20 -15.29 -17.38
C THR A 501 -30.11 -14.24 -16.75
N PHE A 502 -31.01 -13.66 -17.51
CA PHE A 502 -32.05 -12.75 -16.99
C PHE A 502 -33.26 -12.73 -17.92
N GLN A 503 -34.35 -12.16 -17.45
CA GLN A 503 -35.54 -11.90 -18.26
C GLN A 503 -35.66 -10.42 -18.56
N THR A 504 -36.06 -10.09 -19.78
CA THR A 504 -36.38 -8.72 -20.20
C THR A 504 -37.67 -8.29 -19.53
N GLY A 505 -37.73 -7.02 -19.08
CA GLY A 505 -38.89 -6.49 -18.41
C GLY A 505 -40.13 -6.33 -19.32
N TYR A 506 -41.23 -6.04 -18.70
CA TYR A 506 -42.51 -5.80 -19.36
C TYR A 506 -42.74 -4.31 -19.62
N GLY A 507 -43.64 -3.98 -20.56
CA GLY A 507 -44.00 -2.60 -20.90
C GLY A 507 -43.18 -1.97 -22.03
N MET A 508 -42.36 -2.79 -22.74
CA MET A 508 -41.61 -2.37 -23.90
C MET A 508 -42.45 -2.62 -25.19
N ASP A 509 -42.77 -1.58 -25.96
CA ASP A 509 -43.44 -1.73 -27.25
C ASP A 509 -42.45 -2.22 -28.32
N LEU A 510 -42.25 -3.54 -28.37
CA LEU A 510 -41.36 -4.19 -29.33
C LEU A 510 -42.03 -4.37 -30.70
N LYS A 511 -41.90 -3.37 -31.58
CA LYS A 511 -42.43 -3.42 -32.95
C LYS A 511 -41.58 -4.30 -33.88
N ARG A 512 -40.38 -4.65 -33.50
CA ARG A 512 -39.40 -5.50 -34.23
C ARG A 512 -38.39 -6.07 -33.25
N ALA A 513 -37.61 -7.02 -33.65
CA ALA A 513 -36.46 -7.49 -32.90
C ALA A 513 -35.40 -6.39 -32.78
N TYR A 514 -34.82 -6.25 -31.60
CA TYR A 514 -33.74 -5.33 -31.26
C TYR A 514 -32.50 -6.11 -30.83
N THR A 515 -31.35 -5.45 -30.74
CA THR A 515 -30.09 -6.09 -30.38
C THR A 515 -29.66 -5.67 -28.99
N MET A 516 -29.34 -6.66 -28.17
CA MET A 516 -28.59 -6.47 -26.94
C MET A 516 -27.16 -6.95 -27.19
N THR A 517 -26.20 -6.09 -26.93
CA THR A 517 -24.78 -6.34 -27.19
C THR A 517 -24.03 -6.45 -25.87
N PHE A 518 -23.31 -7.54 -25.70
CA PHE A 518 -22.42 -7.79 -24.57
C PHE A 518 -20.98 -7.66 -25.05
N GLU A 519 -20.16 -6.88 -24.35
CA GLU A 519 -18.75 -6.69 -24.61
C GLU A 519 -17.94 -7.11 -23.38
N ALA A 520 -17.11 -8.12 -23.53
CA ALA A 520 -16.23 -8.63 -22.47
C ALA A 520 -14.78 -8.71 -22.95
N PRO A 521 -13.79 -8.67 -22.04
CA PRO A 521 -12.39 -8.89 -22.39
C PRO A 521 -12.20 -10.21 -23.14
N ASN A 522 -11.37 -10.21 -24.18
CA ASN A 522 -11.02 -11.43 -24.91
C ASN A 522 -9.85 -12.13 -24.21
N LEU A 523 -10.10 -13.28 -23.59
CA LEU A 523 -9.07 -14.04 -22.85
C LEU A 523 -8.15 -14.87 -23.76
N GLU A 524 -8.45 -14.99 -25.07
CA GLU A 524 -7.59 -15.70 -26.02
C GLU A 524 -6.32 -14.91 -26.38
N ASP A 525 -6.32 -13.61 -26.12
CA ASP A 525 -5.15 -12.73 -26.32
C ASP A 525 -4.30 -12.67 -25.02
N ALA A 526 -3.68 -13.80 -24.67
CA ALA A 526 -2.90 -13.97 -23.43
C ALA A 526 -1.63 -13.09 -23.33
N ASP A 527 -1.29 -12.33 -24.35
CA ASP A 527 -0.12 -11.43 -24.40
C ASP A 527 -0.47 -9.95 -24.17
N GLY A 528 -1.73 -9.63 -23.85
CA GLY A 528 -2.13 -8.30 -23.35
C GLY A 528 -1.98 -7.13 -24.34
N THR A 529 -1.66 -7.41 -25.61
CA THR A 529 -1.25 -6.36 -26.55
C THR A 529 -2.38 -5.74 -27.36
N THR A 530 -3.59 -6.29 -27.37
CA THR A 530 -4.63 -5.82 -28.30
C THR A 530 -5.91 -5.28 -27.71
N GLY A 531 -6.19 -5.37 -26.41
CA GLY A 531 -7.39 -4.77 -25.79
C GLY A 531 -8.71 -5.07 -26.54
N LYS A 532 -8.78 -6.13 -27.33
CA LYS A 532 -9.97 -6.49 -28.10
C LYS A 532 -11.01 -7.06 -27.17
N GLN A 533 -12.18 -6.43 -27.17
CA GLN A 533 -13.35 -6.97 -26.50
C GLN A 533 -14.05 -7.99 -27.42
N LYS A 534 -14.48 -9.10 -26.83
CA LYS A 534 -15.34 -10.06 -27.51
C LYS A 534 -16.77 -9.54 -27.45
N GLN A 535 -17.34 -9.26 -28.60
CA GLN A 535 -18.71 -8.77 -28.73
C GLN A 535 -19.65 -9.92 -29.05
N THR A 536 -20.76 -10.01 -28.30
CA THR A 536 -21.84 -10.98 -28.53
C THR A 536 -23.16 -10.24 -28.63
N ASN A 537 -23.91 -10.48 -29.72
CA ASN A 537 -25.18 -9.84 -30.01
C ASN A 537 -26.33 -10.83 -29.83
N ILE A 538 -27.29 -10.49 -28.99
CA ILE A 538 -28.50 -11.28 -28.72
C ILE A 538 -29.73 -10.49 -29.20
N LYS A 539 -30.60 -11.15 -29.95
CA LYS A 539 -31.86 -10.53 -30.41
C LYS A 539 -32.93 -10.60 -29.33
N ILE A 540 -33.57 -9.48 -29.08
CA ILE A 540 -34.74 -9.33 -28.18
C ILE A 540 -35.95 -9.05 -29.06
N ASP A 541 -36.91 -9.96 -29.11
CA ASP A 541 -38.06 -9.89 -30.00
C ASP A 541 -39.42 -9.92 -29.25
N HIS A 542 -39.42 -10.24 -27.96
CA HIS A 542 -40.60 -10.23 -27.11
C HIS A 542 -40.30 -9.83 -25.66
N GLU A 543 -41.30 -9.37 -24.97
CA GLU A 543 -41.21 -9.06 -23.53
C GLU A 543 -41.13 -10.34 -22.69
N GLY A 544 -40.38 -10.29 -21.57
CA GLY A 544 -40.16 -11.43 -20.73
C GLY A 544 -39.22 -12.48 -21.36
N GLN A 545 -38.53 -12.14 -22.45
CA GLN A 545 -37.59 -13.04 -23.08
C GLN A 545 -36.45 -13.37 -22.13
N THR A 546 -36.12 -14.67 -21.99
CA THR A 546 -34.93 -15.10 -21.30
C THR A 546 -33.70 -14.85 -22.16
N VAL A 547 -32.78 -14.07 -21.64
CA VAL A 547 -31.47 -13.79 -22.24
C VAL A 547 -30.45 -14.66 -21.54
N CYS A 548 -29.65 -15.40 -22.32
CA CYS A 548 -28.56 -16.24 -21.82
C CYS A 548 -27.26 -15.82 -22.52
N TYR A 549 -26.26 -15.41 -21.75
CA TYR A 549 -24.95 -15.00 -22.24
C TYR A 549 -23.85 -15.77 -21.52
N THR A 550 -23.00 -16.44 -22.27
CA THR A 550 -21.89 -17.21 -21.70
C THR A 550 -20.57 -16.44 -21.90
N VAL A 551 -19.79 -16.35 -20.85
CA VAL A 551 -18.53 -15.60 -20.82
C VAL A 551 -17.47 -16.33 -20.01
N ASP A 552 -16.23 -16.33 -20.51
CA ASP A 552 -15.08 -16.80 -19.75
C ASP A 552 -14.55 -15.65 -18.88
N VAL A 553 -14.51 -15.88 -17.56
CA VAL A 553 -14.15 -14.86 -16.56
C VAL A 553 -12.81 -15.22 -15.95
N ALA A 554 -11.81 -14.40 -16.21
CA ALA A 554 -10.48 -14.54 -15.60
C ALA A 554 -10.54 -14.42 -14.08
N PRO A 555 -9.53 -14.93 -13.35
CA PRO A 555 -9.38 -14.65 -11.94
C PRO A 555 -9.38 -13.15 -11.65
N GLY A 556 -10.07 -12.74 -10.59
CA GLY A 556 -10.25 -11.34 -10.23
C GLY A 556 -11.50 -10.72 -10.84
N GLN A 557 -11.43 -9.44 -11.14
CA GLN A 557 -12.56 -8.63 -11.61
C GLN A 557 -12.65 -8.65 -13.13
N THR A 558 -13.84 -8.92 -13.67
CA THR A 558 -14.16 -8.78 -15.09
C THR A 558 -15.39 -7.93 -15.27
N GLN A 559 -15.28 -6.87 -16.06
CA GLN A 559 -16.40 -6.01 -16.46
C GLN A 559 -16.94 -6.48 -17.79
N ILE A 560 -18.26 -6.62 -17.87
CA ILE A 560 -19.02 -6.92 -19.08
C ILE A 560 -19.90 -5.72 -19.37
N ASP A 561 -19.60 -4.99 -20.44
CA ASP A 561 -20.42 -3.87 -20.87
C ASP A 561 -21.63 -4.40 -21.65
N VAL A 562 -22.81 -3.87 -21.33
CA VAL A 562 -24.08 -4.26 -21.96
C VAL A 562 -24.70 -3.03 -22.59
N SER A 563 -25.04 -3.10 -23.85
CA SER A 563 -25.77 -2.06 -24.57
C SER A 563 -27.00 -2.62 -25.27
N TYR A 564 -28.04 -1.77 -25.41
CA TYR A 564 -29.30 -2.13 -26.02
C TYR A 564 -29.78 -1.04 -26.97
N ASP A 565 -30.12 -1.41 -28.22
CA ASP A 565 -30.50 -0.46 -29.27
C ASP A 565 -32.01 -0.29 -29.43
N GLY A 566 -32.82 -0.96 -28.59
CA GLY A 566 -34.27 -0.97 -28.63
C GLY A 566 -34.95 0.16 -27.90
N PRO A 567 -36.32 0.13 -27.87
CA PRO A 567 -37.09 1.08 -27.10
C PRO A 567 -36.84 0.93 -25.61
N MET A 568 -36.79 2.06 -24.94
CA MET A 568 -36.69 2.12 -23.50
C MET A 568 -38.07 2.37 -22.92
N ALA A 569 -38.40 1.75 -21.80
CA ALA A 569 -39.62 2.10 -21.07
C ALA A 569 -39.63 3.60 -20.76
N VAL A 570 -40.72 4.29 -21.13
CA VAL A 570 -40.84 5.75 -20.89
C VAL A 570 -41.06 5.94 -19.40
N TYR A 571 -40.07 6.45 -18.73
CA TYR A 571 -40.25 6.94 -17.37
C TYR A 571 -40.92 8.33 -17.43
N ASP A 572 -41.79 8.63 -16.48
CA ASP A 572 -42.64 9.81 -16.35
C ASP A 572 -41.99 11.09 -16.91
N ALA A 573 -42.69 11.75 -17.83
CA ALA A 573 -42.22 12.95 -18.52
C ALA A 573 -41.88 14.13 -17.58
N SER A 574 -42.36 14.10 -16.32
CA SER A 574 -42.08 15.12 -15.31
C SER A 574 -40.66 15.06 -14.74
N SER A 575 -39.97 13.92 -14.82
CA SER A 575 -38.68 13.71 -14.14
C SER A 575 -37.41 13.95 -14.99
N ARG A 576 -37.55 14.21 -16.30
CA ARG A 576 -36.41 14.34 -17.26
C ARG A 576 -35.41 13.18 -17.25
N LYS A 577 -35.78 12.01 -16.72
CA LYS A 577 -34.88 10.84 -16.70
C LYS A 577 -34.92 10.14 -18.06
N ASN A 578 -33.76 9.77 -18.55
CA ASN A 578 -33.59 8.94 -19.75
C ASN A 578 -34.39 7.64 -19.59
N GLY A 579 -34.92 7.10 -20.70
CA GLY A 579 -35.66 5.86 -20.70
C GLY A 579 -34.85 4.73 -20.00
N THR A 580 -35.56 3.77 -19.45
CA THR A 580 -35.00 2.66 -18.67
C THR A 580 -35.23 1.32 -19.37
N PHE A 581 -34.33 0.41 -19.19
CA PHE A 581 -34.44 -1.00 -19.58
C PHE A 581 -34.56 -1.84 -18.31
N THR A 582 -35.63 -2.58 -18.16
CA THR A 582 -35.88 -3.37 -16.95
C THR A 582 -35.43 -4.81 -17.17
N VAL A 583 -34.73 -5.37 -16.17
CA VAL A 583 -34.26 -6.73 -16.12
C VAL A 583 -34.80 -7.38 -14.86
N THR A 584 -35.33 -8.57 -14.98
CA THR A 584 -35.76 -9.40 -13.84
C THR A 584 -35.02 -10.73 -13.84
N ASN A 585 -34.96 -11.36 -12.69
CA ASN A 585 -34.32 -12.67 -12.51
C ASN A 585 -32.89 -12.74 -13.06
N LEU A 586 -32.06 -11.70 -12.79
CA LEU A 586 -30.66 -11.72 -13.15
C LEU A 586 -29.93 -12.77 -12.27
N VAL A 587 -29.37 -13.78 -12.90
CA VAL A 587 -28.57 -14.83 -12.27
C VAL A 587 -27.25 -14.95 -13.01
N VAL A 588 -26.17 -15.05 -12.26
CA VAL A 588 -24.85 -15.43 -12.77
C VAL A 588 -24.45 -16.73 -12.11
N ALA A 589 -24.19 -17.78 -12.90
CA ALA A 589 -23.85 -19.10 -12.42
C ALA A 589 -22.65 -19.66 -13.19
N SER A 590 -21.90 -20.61 -12.60
CA SER A 590 -20.92 -21.38 -13.37
C SER A 590 -21.65 -22.36 -14.32
N GLU A 591 -21.07 -22.61 -15.50
CA GLU A 591 -21.71 -23.48 -16.52
C GLU A 591 -22.12 -24.84 -15.98
N GLY A 592 -21.39 -25.41 -15.00
CA GLY A 592 -21.72 -26.68 -14.35
C GLY A 592 -22.84 -26.63 -13.30
N ALA A 593 -23.28 -25.45 -12.88
CA ALA A 593 -24.36 -25.30 -11.89
C ALA A 593 -25.73 -25.14 -12.54
N VAL A 594 -25.79 -24.84 -13.84
CA VAL A 594 -27.06 -24.65 -14.58
C VAL A 594 -27.70 -25.98 -14.96
N GLU A 595 -26.92 -27.08 -15.07
CA GLU A 595 -27.44 -28.40 -15.40
C GLU A 595 -28.17 -29.08 -14.25
N GLU A 596 -28.06 -28.62 -12.99
CA GLU A 596 -28.73 -29.25 -11.83
C GLU A 596 -30.15 -28.67 -11.55
N THR A 597 -30.61 -27.68 -12.31
CA THR A 597 -31.88 -26.98 -12.09
C THR A 597 -32.95 -27.23 -13.17
N GLU A 598 -32.71 -28.09 -14.16
CA GLU A 598 -33.75 -28.65 -15.05
C GLU A 598 -34.25 -30.01 -14.53
#